data_67697b1bb91a440d764c10cd6933460c
#
_entry.id   67697b1bb91a440d764c10cd6933460c
#
_cell.length_a   1.000
_cell.length_b   1.000
_cell.length_c   1.000
_cell.angle_alpha   90.00
_cell.angle_beta   90.00
_cell.angle_gamma   90.00
#
_symmetry.space_group_name_H-M   'P 1'
#
loop_
_entity.id
_entity.type
_entity.pdbx_description
1 polymer ?
#
loop_
_entity_poly.entity_id
_entity_poly.type
_entity_poly.pdbx_seq_one_letter_code
_entity_poly.pdbx_strand_id
1 'polypeptide(L)'
;MKQDYTIAELQAEIAALQQLFDCVTLADPCRGLLDPATLQPLDKVAAVPALDANGRGMRIIKAASGLETVLAQGIRVEGTPCVLMMQMPLPRGLNADGDEDAFTRALNQMQEDLRRDHVTGVYNAVYLNEEFRPYAERAAMDGQPVGVVMLRVNEYWQLRENESSTAADCCLNMAAGILQLAVGPDREKAALARLNDGFFAVVTLGTPAAKMAKVVREAMNDSRREFNISLSRRGSFTVAIASAEWGETASWDMMLSLAQQRL
;
A
#
# COMPACT_ATOMS: atom_id res chain seq x y z
N MET A 1 -10.10 -21.75 8.21
CA MET A 1 -9.17 -22.87 8.51
C MET A 1 -8.76 -22.78 9.98
N LYS A 2 -8.61 -23.91 10.64
CA LYS A 2 -8.12 -24.07 12.01
C LYS A 2 -6.63 -23.70 12.05
N GLN A 3 -6.11 -23.26 13.19
CA GLN A 3 -4.67 -22.94 13.31
C GLN A 3 -3.85 -24.10 13.90
N ASP A 4 -4.45 -24.94 14.73
CA ASP A 4 -3.79 -26.09 15.37
C ASP A 4 -4.46 -27.39 14.92
N TYR A 5 -3.66 -28.34 14.48
CA TYR A 5 -4.10 -29.63 13.96
C TYR A 5 -3.38 -30.78 14.66
N THR A 6 -4.09 -31.89 14.86
CA THR A 6 -3.46 -33.20 14.97
C THR A 6 -3.16 -33.74 13.56
N ILE A 7 -2.28 -34.74 13.45
CA ILE A 7 -1.96 -35.36 12.14
C ILE A 7 -3.24 -35.88 11.45
N ALA A 8 -4.13 -36.53 12.18
CA ALA A 8 -5.36 -37.07 11.64
C ALA A 8 -6.33 -35.97 11.12
N GLU A 9 -6.46 -34.87 11.84
CA GLU A 9 -7.25 -33.72 11.43
C GLU A 9 -6.65 -33.03 10.20
N LEU A 10 -5.33 -32.90 10.15
CA LEU A 10 -4.62 -32.35 8.98
C LEU A 10 -4.84 -33.19 7.73
N GLN A 11 -4.75 -34.51 7.84
CA GLN A 11 -5.00 -35.41 6.71
C GLN A 11 -6.43 -35.29 6.17
N ALA A 12 -7.42 -35.18 7.08
CA ALA A 12 -8.80 -34.95 6.68
C ALA A 12 -8.98 -33.59 6.00
N GLU A 13 -8.35 -32.52 6.50
CA GLU A 13 -8.36 -31.19 5.89
C GLU A 13 -7.69 -31.19 4.52
N ILE A 14 -6.52 -31.81 4.37
CA ILE A 14 -5.83 -31.96 3.08
C ILE A 14 -6.71 -32.69 2.07
N ALA A 15 -7.36 -33.79 2.47
CA ALA A 15 -8.26 -34.54 1.60
C ALA A 15 -9.47 -33.70 1.14
N ALA A 16 -10.00 -32.85 2.01
CA ALA A 16 -11.07 -31.91 1.65
C ALA A 16 -10.57 -30.81 0.69
N LEU A 17 -9.40 -30.25 0.96
CA LEU A 17 -8.80 -29.20 0.11
C LEU A 17 -8.37 -29.73 -1.27
N GLN A 18 -7.96 -30.98 -1.40
CA GLN A 18 -7.64 -31.62 -2.68
C GLN A 18 -8.85 -31.75 -3.63
N GLN A 19 -10.07 -31.56 -3.14
CA GLN A 19 -11.25 -31.44 -3.99
C GLN A 19 -11.39 -30.06 -4.64
N LEU A 20 -10.72 -29.05 -4.09
CA LEU A 20 -10.81 -27.65 -4.51
C LEU A 20 -9.52 -27.15 -5.19
N PHE A 21 -8.39 -27.76 -4.86
CA PHE A 21 -7.06 -27.36 -5.32
C PHE A 21 -6.37 -28.53 -6.00
N ASP A 22 -5.64 -28.26 -7.08
CA ASP A 22 -4.94 -29.30 -7.85
C ASP A 22 -3.81 -29.98 -7.06
N CYS A 23 -3.19 -29.23 -6.17
CA CYS A 23 -2.15 -29.74 -5.30
C CYS A 23 -2.24 -29.10 -3.92
N VAL A 24 -2.19 -29.92 -2.88
CA VAL A 24 -2.11 -29.46 -1.48
C VAL A 24 -0.90 -30.12 -0.85
N THR A 25 0.04 -29.31 -0.34
CA THR A 25 1.29 -29.77 0.25
C THR A 25 1.54 -29.12 1.60
N LEU A 26 2.26 -29.83 2.45
CA LEU A 26 2.73 -29.32 3.73
C LEU A 26 4.22 -28.98 3.61
N ALA A 27 4.65 -27.87 4.17
CA ALA A 27 6.04 -27.44 4.19
C ALA A 27 6.47 -26.91 5.56
N ASP A 28 7.74 -27.07 5.85
CA ASP A 28 8.45 -26.32 6.88
C ASP A 28 9.29 -25.25 6.19
N PRO A 29 9.26 -23.99 6.63
CA PRO A 29 10.04 -22.91 6.00
C PRO A 29 11.55 -23.18 5.93
N CYS A 30 12.07 -24.00 6.85
CA CYS A 30 13.50 -24.32 6.95
C CYS A 30 13.87 -25.69 6.35
N ARG A 31 12.93 -26.64 6.37
CA ARG A 31 13.19 -28.05 5.99
C ARG A 31 12.62 -28.44 4.62
N GLY A 32 11.82 -27.56 3.99
CA GLY A 32 11.18 -27.85 2.71
C GLY A 32 9.86 -28.60 2.86
N LEU A 33 9.50 -29.42 1.85
CA LEU A 33 8.25 -30.18 1.89
C LEU A 33 8.29 -31.27 2.96
N LEU A 34 7.15 -31.45 3.62
CA LEU A 34 6.94 -32.47 4.65
C LEU A 34 5.92 -33.50 4.17
N ASP A 35 6.11 -34.76 4.59
CA ASP A 35 5.08 -35.77 4.52
C ASP A 35 3.97 -35.48 5.55
N PRO A 36 2.70 -35.27 5.14
CA PRO A 36 1.63 -34.94 6.07
C PRO A 36 1.30 -36.03 7.10
N ALA A 37 1.73 -37.28 6.87
CA ALA A 37 1.47 -38.39 7.77
C ALA A 37 2.54 -38.54 8.86
N THR A 38 3.77 -38.18 8.55
CA THR A 38 4.94 -38.43 9.43
C THR A 38 5.66 -37.18 9.86
N LEU A 39 5.35 -36.04 9.24
CA LEU A 39 6.06 -34.74 9.38
C LEU A 39 7.57 -34.82 9.08
N GLN A 40 7.98 -35.87 8.35
CA GLN A 40 9.36 -36.01 7.92
C GLN A 40 9.63 -35.21 6.64
N PRO A 41 10.81 -34.61 6.49
CA PRO A 41 11.18 -33.91 5.28
C PRO A 41 11.17 -34.84 4.05
N LEU A 42 10.61 -34.36 2.97
CA LEU A 42 10.72 -34.99 1.66
C LEU A 42 11.93 -34.41 0.93
N ASP A 43 12.62 -35.22 0.11
CA ASP A 43 13.78 -34.76 -0.70
C ASP A 43 13.31 -33.84 -1.88
N LYS A 44 12.43 -32.90 -1.57
CA LYS A 44 11.92 -31.91 -2.53
C LYS A 44 11.98 -30.51 -1.93
N VAL A 45 12.63 -29.63 -2.66
CA VAL A 45 12.66 -28.21 -2.30
C VAL A 45 11.37 -27.54 -2.74
N ALA A 46 10.67 -26.89 -1.81
CA ALA A 46 9.55 -26.03 -2.12
C ALA A 46 9.88 -24.58 -1.77
N ALA A 47 9.58 -23.68 -2.68
CA ALA A 47 9.64 -22.27 -2.38
C ALA A 47 8.35 -21.88 -1.64
N VAL A 48 8.44 -21.75 -0.32
CA VAL A 48 7.33 -21.31 0.52
C VAL A 48 7.11 -19.81 0.32
N PRO A 49 5.87 -19.35 0.02
CA PRO A 49 5.55 -17.93 -0.03
C PRO A 49 5.82 -17.25 1.30
N ALA A 50 6.27 -16.00 1.28
CA ALA A 50 6.37 -15.19 2.48
C ALA A 50 4.98 -15.04 3.12
N LEU A 51 4.91 -15.19 4.44
CA LEU A 51 3.66 -15.08 5.19
C LEU A 51 3.53 -13.67 5.78
N ASP A 52 2.32 -13.11 5.74
CA ASP A 52 1.97 -11.87 6.41
C ASP A 52 1.83 -12.05 7.93
N ALA A 53 1.50 -10.97 8.66
CA ALA A 53 1.28 -10.99 10.10
C ALA A 53 0.13 -11.92 10.55
N ASN A 54 -0.78 -12.29 9.64
CA ASN A 54 -1.87 -13.23 9.89
C ASN A 54 -1.52 -14.67 9.49
N GLY A 55 -0.26 -14.92 9.12
CA GLY A 55 0.22 -16.22 8.68
C GLY A 55 -0.29 -16.62 7.30
N ARG A 56 -0.60 -15.68 6.42
CA ARG A 56 -1.10 -15.93 5.06
C ARG A 56 -0.10 -15.46 4.04
N GLY A 57 0.04 -16.21 2.95
CA GLY A 57 0.89 -15.83 1.84
C GLY A 57 0.28 -16.24 0.50
N MET A 58 0.69 -15.56 -0.55
CA MET A 58 0.32 -15.89 -1.93
C MET A 58 1.53 -15.69 -2.84
N ARG A 59 1.69 -16.57 -3.80
CA ARG A 59 2.70 -16.46 -4.84
C ARG A 59 2.16 -17.01 -6.13
N ILE A 60 2.56 -16.40 -7.24
CA ILE A 60 2.32 -16.96 -8.58
C ILE A 60 3.61 -17.60 -9.06
N ILE A 61 3.51 -18.81 -9.58
CA ILE A 61 4.64 -19.56 -10.11
C ILE A 61 4.36 -19.96 -11.56
N LYS A 62 5.43 -20.16 -12.33
CA LYS A 62 5.35 -20.75 -13.66
C LYS A 62 5.57 -22.25 -13.53
N ALA A 63 4.54 -23.02 -13.83
CA ALA A 63 4.59 -24.45 -13.90
C ALA A 63 4.57 -24.92 -15.37
N ALA A 64 4.77 -26.22 -15.61
CA ALA A 64 4.72 -26.78 -16.95
C ALA A 64 3.32 -26.64 -17.61
N SER A 65 2.27 -26.55 -16.80
CA SER A 65 0.87 -26.36 -17.19
C SER A 65 0.48 -24.92 -17.49
N GLY A 66 1.35 -23.94 -17.16
CA GLY A 66 1.07 -22.51 -17.24
C GLY A 66 1.34 -21.78 -15.92
N LEU A 67 0.66 -20.65 -15.72
CA LEU A 67 0.75 -19.92 -14.45
C LEU A 67 -0.17 -20.56 -13.40
N GLU A 68 0.36 -20.72 -12.21
CA GLU A 68 -0.34 -21.30 -11.06
C GLU A 68 -0.23 -20.39 -9.85
N THR A 69 -1.30 -20.31 -9.08
CA THR A 69 -1.32 -19.60 -7.81
C THR A 69 -1.04 -20.57 -6.68
N VAL A 70 -0.09 -20.23 -5.83
CA VAL A 70 0.19 -20.93 -4.57
C VAL A 70 -0.30 -20.05 -3.43
N LEU A 71 -1.33 -20.51 -2.74
CA LEU A 71 -1.82 -19.92 -1.49
C LEU A 71 -1.11 -20.63 -0.34
N ALA A 72 -0.66 -19.89 0.65
CA ALA A 72 0.01 -20.44 1.82
C ALA A 72 -0.69 -20.00 3.11
N GLN A 73 -0.83 -20.92 4.05
CA GLN A 73 -1.39 -20.66 5.37
C GLN A 73 -0.48 -21.27 6.44
N GLY A 74 0.00 -20.44 7.35
CA GLY A 74 0.71 -20.90 8.55
C GLY A 74 -0.25 -21.64 9.48
N ILE A 75 0.15 -22.83 9.89
CA ILE A 75 -0.58 -23.69 10.81
C ILE A 75 0.39 -24.32 11.82
N ARG A 76 -0.13 -24.96 12.85
CA ARG A 76 0.63 -25.82 13.75
C ARG A 76 0.11 -27.25 13.66
N VAL A 77 1.01 -28.20 13.59
CA VAL A 77 0.68 -29.62 13.59
C VAL A 77 1.39 -30.26 14.76
N GLU A 78 0.63 -30.74 15.75
CA GLU A 78 1.17 -31.26 17.01
C GLU A 78 2.19 -30.31 17.67
N GLY A 79 1.88 -29.00 17.62
CA GLY A 79 2.75 -27.94 18.16
C GLY A 79 3.90 -27.51 17.24
N THR A 80 4.17 -28.22 16.15
CA THR A 80 5.21 -27.87 15.18
C THR A 80 4.69 -26.86 14.18
N PRO A 81 5.36 -25.70 13.99
CA PRO A 81 4.95 -24.72 13.01
C PRO A 81 5.18 -25.25 11.58
N CYS A 82 4.15 -25.22 10.77
CA CYS A 82 4.15 -25.66 9.39
C CYS A 82 3.42 -24.64 8.49
N VAL A 83 3.57 -24.80 7.18
CA VAL A 83 2.87 -24.03 6.18
C VAL A 83 2.10 -24.99 5.26
N LEU A 84 0.80 -24.84 5.24
CA LEU A 84 -0.06 -25.56 4.28
C LEU A 84 -0.12 -24.74 3.00
N MET A 85 0.30 -25.34 1.90
CA MET A 85 0.30 -24.72 0.57
C MET A 85 -0.75 -25.37 -0.31
N MET A 86 -1.58 -24.54 -0.93
CA MET A 86 -2.65 -24.93 -1.84
C MET A 86 -2.37 -24.34 -3.22
N GLN A 87 -2.32 -25.16 -4.23
CA GLN A 87 -1.93 -24.79 -5.59
C GLN A 87 -3.11 -24.99 -6.54
N MET A 88 -3.37 -24.00 -7.36
CA MET A 88 -4.43 -24.00 -8.37
C MET A 88 -3.96 -23.28 -9.63
N PRO A 89 -4.42 -23.71 -10.83
CA PRO A 89 -4.13 -22.98 -12.05
C PRO A 89 -4.76 -21.58 -11.98
N LEU A 90 -4.09 -20.60 -12.56
CA LEU A 90 -4.73 -19.33 -12.79
C LEU A 90 -5.89 -19.51 -13.77
N PRO A 91 -7.05 -18.85 -13.53
CA PRO A 91 -8.16 -18.90 -14.46
C PRO A 91 -7.72 -18.57 -15.89
N ARG A 92 -8.15 -19.38 -16.87
CA ARG A 92 -7.71 -19.28 -18.28
C ARG A 92 -7.94 -17.89 -18.91
N GLY A 93 -8.83 -17.08 -18.37
CA GLY A 93 -9.02 -15.70 -18.81
C GLY A 93 -7.85 -14.75 -18.49
N LEU A 94 -6.99 -15.13 -17.54
CA LEU A 94 -5.74 -14.44 -17.21
C LEU A 94 -4.52 -15.03 -17.95
N ASN A 95 -4.67 -16.22 -18.53
CA ASN A 95 -3.67 -16.92 -19.34
C ASN A 95 -3.92 -16.78 -20.85
N ALA A 96 -4.80 -15.88 -21.27
CA ALA A 96 -5.11 -15.71 -22.69
C ALA A 96 -3.83 -15.35 -23.46
N ASP A 97 -3.42 -16.26 -24.31
CA ASP A 97 -2.44 -16.07 -25.38
C ASP A 97 -0.95 -15.85 -25.02
N GLY A 98 -0.47 -16.41 -23.91
CA GLY A 98 0.97 -16.46 -23.66
C GLY A 98 1.65 -15.12 -23.45
N ASP A 99 0.90 -14.06 -23.19
CA ASP A 99 1.40 -12.71 -22.91
C ASP A 99 1.75 -12.57 -21.41
N GLU A 100 2.92 -13.10 -21.04
CA GLU A 100 3.52 -12.87 -19.70
C GLU A 100 3.60 -11.37 -19.38
N ASP A 101 3.76 -10.54 -20.40
CA ASP A 101 3.83 -9.09 -20.26
C ASP A 101 2.48 -8.48 -19.92
N ALA A 102 1.37 -8.99 -20.45
CA ALA A 102 0.02 -8.51 -20.12
C ALA A 102 -0.34 -8.83 -18.66
N PHE A 103 -0.01 -10.04 -18.20
CA PHE A 103 -0.26 -10.44 -16.82
C PHE A 103 0.62 -9.65 -15.82
N THR A 104 1.90 -9.51 -16.12
CA THR A 104 2.83 -8.69 -15.32
C THR A 104 2.38 -7.22 -15.27
N ARG A 105 1.92 -6.68 -16.40
CA ARG A 105 1.35 -5.33 -16.44
C ARG A 105 0.09 -5.21 -15.59
N ALA A 106 -0.81 -6.20 -15.64
CA ALA A 106 -2.03 -6.21 -14.82
C ALA A 106 -1.71 -6.29 -13.32
N LEU A 107 -0.77 -7.13 -12.91
CA LEU A 107 -0.30 -7.20 -11.52
C LEU A 107 0.33 -5.88 -11.06
N ASN A 108 1.20 -5.31 -11.86
CA ASN A 108 1.83 -4.02 -11.55
C ASN A 108 0.78 -2.91 -11.45
N GLN A 109 -0.22 -2.93 -12.34
CA GLN A 109 -1.33 -1.97 -12.27
C GLN A 109 -2.15 -2.16 -10.99
N MET A 110 -2.49 -3.39 -10.61
CA MET A 110 -3.20 -3.67 -9.36
C MET A 110 -2.39 -3.24 -8.14
N GLN A 111 -1.07 -3.45 -8.13
CA GLN A 111 -0.20 -2.98 -7.06
C GLN A 111 -0.17 -1.44 -6.99
N GLU A 112 -0.06 -0.77 -8.14
CA GLU A 112 -0.13 0.70 -8.19
C GLU A 112 -1.48 1.22 -7.72
N ASP A 113 -2.59 0.55 -8.07
CA ASP A 113 -3.93 0.95 -7.63
C ASP A 113 -4.10 0.79 -6.10
N LEU A 114 -3.52 -0.25 -5.50
CA LEU A 114 -3.51 -0.46 -4.05
C LEU A 114 -2.70 0.60 -3.28
N ARG A 115 -1.73 1.25 -3.92
CA ARG A 115 -0.92 2.34 -3.36
C ARG A 115 -1.62 3.69 -3.37
N ARG A 116 -2.72 3.80 -4.12
CA ARG A 116 -3.39 5.07 -4.35
C ARG A 116 -4.65 5.23 -3.54
N ASP A 117 -4.96 6.47 -3.23
CA ASP A 117 -6.26 6.87 -2.70
C ASP A 117 -7.29 6.88 -3.85
N HIS A 118 -8.38 6.13 -3.69
CA HIS A 118 -9.39 5.92 -4.74
C HIS A 118 -10.18 7.19 -5.11
N VAL A 119 -10.21 8.20 -4.23
CA VAL A 119 -10.90 9.46 -4.49
C VAL A 119 -9.99 10.40 -5.27
N THR A 120 -8.74 10.55 -4.86
CA THR A 120 -7.85 11.61 -5.35
C THR A 120 -6.77 11.13 -6.31
N GLY A 121 -6.54 9.82 -6.40
CA GLY A 121 -5.50 9.24 -7.25
C GLY A 121 -4.06 9.49 -6.78
N VAL A 122 -3.84 10.29 -5.72
CA VAL A 122 -2.51 10.42 -5.09
C VAL A 122 -2.19 9.18 -4.27
N TYR A 123 -0.98 9.04 -3.76
CA TYR A 123 -0.67 7.93 -2.89
C TYR A 123 -1.55 7.93 -1.63
N ASN A 124 -1.76 6.77 -1.03
CA ASN A 124 -2.45 6.64 0.25
C ASN A 124 -1.47 6.62 1.43
N ALA A 125 -2.01 6.65 2.65
CA ALA A 125 -1.22 6.63 3.87
C ALA A 125 -0.39 5.35 4.05
N VAL A 126 -0.87 4.21 3.52
CA VAL A 126 -0.16 2.92 3.59
C VAL A 126 1.12 2.99 2.78
N TYR A 127 1.05 3.42 1.51
CA TYR A 127 2.24 3.62 0.70
C TYR A 127 3.25 4.55 1.36
N LEU A 128 2.78 5.67 1.92
CA LEU A 128 3.65 6.65 2.55
C LEU A 128 4.42 6.07 3.74
N ASN A 129 3.73 5.29 4.60
CA ASN A 129 4.32 4.76 5.83
C ASN A 129 5.10 3.45 5.64
N GLU A 130 4.69 2.59 4.70
CA GLU A 130 5.30 1.28 4.53
C GLU A 130 6.36 1.24 3.42
N GLU A 131 6.12 1.97 2.32
CA GLU A 131 7.02 1.93 1.17
C GLU A 131 7.93 3.16 1.08
N PHE A 132 7.43 4.38 1.29
CA PHE A 132 8.23 5.60 1.14
C PHE A 132 9.08 5.92 2.38
N ARG A 133 8.56 5.65 3.58
CA ARG A 133 9.25 5.89 4.85
C ARG A 133 10.69 5.35 4.88
N PRO A 134 11.00 4.09 4.47
CA PRO A 134 12.37 3.58 4.50
C PRO A 134 13.36 4.39 3.65
N TYR A 135 12.89 4.96 2.52
CA TYR A 135 13.71 5.85 1.68
C TYR A 135 13.96 7.19 2.39
N ALA A 136 12.94 7.75 3.04
CA ALA A 136 13.07 8.99 3.78
C ALA A 136 14.01 8.86 5.00
N GLU A 137 13.89 7.76 5.75
CA GLU A 137 14.78 7.46 6.89
C GLU A 137 16.22 7.29 6.43
N ARG A 138 16.47 6.60 5.31
CA ARG A 138 17.81 6.46 4.74
C ARG A 138 18.38 7.81 4.28
N ALA A 139 17.59 8.61 3.55
CA ALA A 139 18.01 9.95 3.12
C ALA A 139 18.38 10.85 4.32
N ALA A 140 17.62 10.77 5.41
CA ALA A 140 17.92 11.50 6.64
C ALA A 140 19.22 11.01 7.30
N MET A 141 19.48 9.70 7.34
CA MET A 141 20.72 9.12 7.84
C MET A 141 21.93 9.53 6.99
N ASP A 142 21.74 9.68 5.67
CA ASP A 142 22.76 10.16 4.73
C ASP A 142 22.94 11.69 4.81
N GLY A 143 22.30 12.38 5.74
CA GLY A 143 22.39 13.82 5.96
C GLY A 143 21.66 14.67 4.91
N GLN A 144 20.79 14.08 4.11
CA GLN A 144 19.96 14.84 3.18
C GLN A 144 18.81 15.52 3.94
N PRO A 145 18.38 16.73 3.53
CA PRO A 145 17.17 17.33 4.06
C PRO A 145 15.95 16.45 3.77
N VAL A 146 15.24 16.09 4.83
CA VAL A 146 13.96 15.37 4.76
C VAL A 146 12.94 16.16 5.53
N GLY A 147 11.79 16.41 4.93
CA GLY A 147 10.74 17.15 5.59
C GLY A 147 9.37 16.81 5.06
N VAL A 148 8.35 17.27 5.77
CA VAL A 148 6.95 17.09 5.40
C VAL A 148 6.25 18.44 5.35
N VAL A 149 5.45 18.62 4.30
CA VAL A 149 4.44 19.68 4.21
C VAL A 149 3.08 19.01 4.36
N MET A 150 2.37 19.39 5.40
CA MET A 150 1.02 18.91 5.66
C MET A 150 0.01 19.97 5.25
N LEU A 151 -1.05 19.54 4.60
CA LEU A 151 -2.15 20.39 4.16
C LEU A 151 -3.46 19.80 4.67
N ARG A 152 -4.34 20.66 5.17
CA ARG A 152 -5.70 20.32 5.56
C ARG A 152 -6.70 21.16 4.78
N VAL A 153 -7.69 20.52 4.18
CA VAL A 153 -8.89 21.16 3.63
C VAL A 153 -9.83 21.46 4.80
N ASN A 154 -10.01 22.75 5.14
CA ASN A 154 -10.71 23.15 6.38
C ASN A 154 -12.19 22.83 6.35
N GLU A 155 -12.83 22.95 5.18
CA GLU A 155 -14.28 22.79 5.01
C GLU A 155 -14.68 21.32 4.67
N TYR A 156 -13.76 20.37 4.66
CA TYR A 156 -14.04 18.99 4.27
C TYR A 156 -15.24 18.38 4.97
N TRP A 157 -15.29 18.45 6.31
CA TRP A 157 -16.38 17.89 7.09
C TRP A 157 -17.69 18.65 6.90
N GLN A 158 -17.65 19.98 6.78
CA GLN A 158 -18.83 20.80 6.55
C GLN A 158 -19.46 20.49 5.19
N LEU A 159 -18.65 20.32 4.15
CA LEU A 159 -19.11 19.93 2.82
C LEU A 159 -19.72 18.54 2.82
N ARG A 160 -19.10 17.60 3.52
CA ARG A 160 -19.56 16.22 3.61
C ARG A 160 -20.89 16.09 4.34
N GLU A 161 -21.06 16.82 5.44
CA GLU A 161 -22.27 16.75 6.29
C GLU A 161 -23.43 17.60 5.74
N ASN A 162 -23.13 18.83 5.25
CA ASN A 162 -24.16 19.79 4.90
C ASN A 162 -24.54 19.76 3.41
N GLU A 163 -23.64 19.30 2.53
CA GLU A 163 -23.91 19.26 1.10
C GLU A 163 -24.00 17.81 0.61
N SER A 164 -22.87 17.14 0.43
CA SER A 164 -22.79 15.71 0.05
C SER A 164 -21.36 15.21 0.11
N SER A 165 -21.17 13.86 0.16
CA SER A 165 -19.87 13.24 -0.02
C SER A 165 -19.23 13.62 -1.34
N THR A 166 -20.01 13.73 -2.42
CA THR A 166 -19.53 14.13 -3.75
C THR A 166 -18.94 15.55 -3.76
N ALA A 167 -19.54 16.50 -3.02
CA ALA A 167 -19.01 17.86 -2.91
C ALA A 167 -17.66 17.88 -2.17
N ALA A 168 -17.54 17.13 -1.08
CA ALA A 168 -16.30 16.95 -0.36
C ALA A 168 -15.22 16.29 -1.24
N ASP A 169 -15.57 15.24 -1.98
CA ASP A 169 -14.65 14.53 -2.88
C ASP A 169 -14.17 15.43 -4.04
N CYS A 170 -15.03 16.30 -4.58
CA CYS A 170 -14.63 17.31 -5.56
C CYS A 170 -13.56 18.25 -5.00
N CYS A 171 -13.71 18.74 -3.76
CA CYS A 171 -12.71 19.60 -3.13
C CYS A 171 -11.38 18.87 -2.91
N LEU A 172 -11.43 17.60 -2.49
CA LEU A 172 -10.22 16.77 -2.34
C LEU A 172 -9.52 16.58 -3.68
N ASN A 173 -10.26 16.28 -4.75
CA ASN A 173 -9.70 16.11 -6.10
C ASN A 173 -9.03 17.39 -6.60
N MET A 174 -9.66 18.55 -6.37
CA MET A 174 -9.09 19.84 -6.72
C MET A 174 -7.80 20.11 -5.94
N ALA A 175 -7.81 19.90 -4.63
CA ALA A 175 -6.61 20.06 -3.77
C ALA A 175 -5.48 19.12 -4.22
N ALA A 176 -5.80 17.85 -4.49
CA ALA A 176 -4.85 16.86 -4.98
C ALA A 176 -4.24 17.25 -6.33
N GLY A 177 -5.05 17.72 -7.28
CA GLY A 177 -4.58 18.17 -8.60
C GLY A 177 -3.61 19.35 -8.48
N ILE A 178 -3.92 20.35 -7.65
CA ILE A 178 -3.02 21.48 -7.38
C ILE A 178 -1.71 21.02 -6.74
N LEU A 179 -1.79 20.12 -5.76
CA LEU A 179 -0.62 19.55 -5.10
C LEU A 179 0.26 18.75 -6.06
N GLN A 180 -0.34 17.96 -6.95
CA GLN A 180 0.41 17.20 -7.97
C GLN A 180 1.19 18.13 -8.91
N LEU A 181 0.58 19.24 -9.32
CA LEU A 181 1.26 20.24 -10.15
C LEU A 181 2.39 20.94 -9.37
N ALA A 182 2.17 21.27 -8.10
CA ALA A 182 3.15 21.92 -7.24
C ALA A 182 4.37 21.03 -6.94
N VAL A 183 4.14 19.75 -6.70
CA VAL A 183 5.20 18.76 -6.39
C VAL A 183 6.00 18.39 -7.64
N GLY A 184 5.35 18.40 -8.82
CA GLY A 184 5.96 18.03 -10.09
C GLY A 184 6.12 16.52 -10.28
N PRO A 185 6.77 16.10 -11.37
CA PRO A 185 6.84 14.69 -11.79
C PRO A 185 7.95 13.89 -11.07
N ASP A 186 8.85 14.52 -10.32
CA ASP A 186 10.01 13.87 -9.71
C ASP A 186 9.63 13.09 -8.44
N ARG A 187 9.11 11.88 -8.66
CA ARG A 187 8.63 10.98 -7.60
C ARG A 187 9.75 10.42 -6.70
N GLU A 188 10.99 10.49 -7.14
CA GLU A 188 12.12 10.03 -6.34
C GLU A 188 12.48 11.04 -5.24
N LYS A 189 12.10 12.30 -5.43
CA LYS A 189 12.41 13.39 -4.51
C LYS A 189 11.24 13.86 -3.66
N ALA A 190 10.03 13.47 -4.01
CA ALA A 190 8.85 13.84 -3.22
C ALA A 190 7.71 12.83 -3.37
N ALA A 191 7.03 12.52 -2.28
CA ALA A 191 5.82 11.73 -2.26
C ALA A 191 4.64 12.59 -1.79
N LEU A 192 3.58 12.63 -2.60
CA LEU A 192 2.30 13.22 -2.24
C LEU A 192 1.32 12.12 -1.88
N ALA A 193 0.81 12.15 -0.66
CA ALA A 193 -0.17 11.19 -0.17
C ALA A 193 -1.35 11.87 0.51
N ARG A 194 -2.52 11.25 0.41
CA ARG A 194 -3.66 11.54 1.26
C ARG A 194 -3.59 10.65 2.50
N LEU A 195 -3.64 11.25 3.69
CA LEU A 195 -3.54 10.52 4.95
C LEU A 195 -4.91 10.03 5.41
N ASN A 196 -5.83 10.93 5.59
CA ASN A 196 -7.22 10.67 5.97
C ASN A 196 -8.07 11.90 5.66
N ASP A 197 -9.39 11.79 5.71
CA ASP A 197 -10.35 12.88 5.58
C ASP A 197 -9.89 13.99 4.62
N GLY A 198 -9.67 15.19 5.11
CA GLY A 198 -9.17 16.33 4.35
C GLY A 198 -7.65 16.58 4.44
N PHE A 199 -6.86 15.59 4.89
CA PHE A 199 -5.42 15.78 5.11
C PHE A 199 -4.56 15.17 4.00
N PHE A 200 -3.59 15.96 3.53
CA PHE A 200 -2.55 15.55 2.60
C PHE A 200 -1.17 15.77 3.23
N ALA A 201 -0.22 14.93 2.84
CA ALA A 201 1.19 15.09 3.16
C ALA A 201 2.02 15.09 1.88
N VAL A 202 2.95 16.04 1.78
CA VAL A 202 4.03 16.05 0.78
C VAL A 202 5.33 15.84 1.53
N VAL A 203 5.93 14.68 1.38
CA VAL A 203 7.25 14.39 1.97
C VAL A 203 8.31 14.66 0.91
N THR A 204 9.34 15.40 1.28
CA THR A 204 10.44 15.80 0.37
C THR A 204 11.76 15.18 0.79
N LEU A 205 12.56 14.75 -0.19
CA LEU A 205 13.93 14.29 -0.04
C LEU A 205 14.87 15.26 -0.76
N GLY A 206 15.92 15.72 -0.08
CA GLY A 206 16.87 16.68 -0.63
C GLY A 206 16.38 18.12 -0.78
N THR A 207 15.10 18.37 -0.45
CA THR A 207 14.51 19.72 -0.48
C THR A 207 13.96 20.08 0.89
N PRO A 208 14.32 21.24 1.48
CA PRO A 208 13.75 21.69 2.75
C PRO A 208 12.23 21.82 2.68
N ALA A 209 11.53 21.36 3.71
CA ALA A 209 10.06 21.41 3.78
C ALA A 209 9.53 22.86 3.72
N ALA A 210 10.23 23.80 4.30
CA ALA A 210 9.86 25.21 4.25
C ALA A 210 9.82 25.76 2.80
N LYS A 211 10.75 25.31 1.93
CA LYS A 211 10.77 25.67 0.51
C LYS A 211 9.56 25.05 -0.23
N MET A 212 9.30 23.78 0.01
CA MET A 212 8.13 23.11 -0.57
C MET A 212 6.82 23.71 -0.07
N ALA A 213 6.73 24.05 1.22
CA ALA A 213 5.55 24.70 1.79
C ALA A 213 5.25 26.07 1.13
N LYS A 214 6.28 26.80 0.73
CA LYS A 214 6.12 28.04 -0.04
C LYS A 214 5.53 27.75 -1.42
N VAL A 215 6.08 26.79 -2.14
CA VAL A 215 5.58 26.38 -3.47
C VAL A 215 4.13 25.92 -3.40
N VAL A 216 3.78 25.09 -2.42
CA VAL A 216 2.40 24.63 -2.19
C VAL A 216 1.45 25.79 -1.90
N ARG A 217 1.86 26.74 -1.04
CA ARG A 217 1.03 27.94 -0.74
C ARG A 217 0.81 28.79 -1.98
N GLU A 218 1.83 29.02 -2.78
CA GLU A 218 1.73 29.81 -4.01
C GLU A 218 0.78 29.12 -5.00
N ALA A 219 0.96 27.82 -5.26
CA ALA A 219 0.09 27.04 -6.12
C ALA A 219 -1.37 27.05 -5.66
N MET A 220 -1.63 26.86 -4.35
CA MET A 220 -2.97 26.91 -3.78
C MET A 220 -3.61 28.30 -3.93
N ASN A 221 -2.83 29.39 -3.72
CA ASN A 221 -3.34 30.75 -3.85
C ASN A 221 -3.65 31.13 -5.32
N ASP A 222 -2.79 30.74 -6.24
CA ASP A 222 -2.96 31.04 -7.66
C ASP A 222 -4.16 30.28 -8.26
N SER A 223 -4.24 28.99 -7.99
CA SER A 223 -5.38 28.16 -8.41
C SER A 223 -6.69 28.66 -7.80
N ARG A 224 -6.69 29.11 -6.55
CA ARG A 224 -7.87 29.67 -5.90
C ARG A 224 -8.36 30.94 -6.57
N ARG A 225 -7.49 31.77 -7.12
CA ARG A 225 -7.87 32.94 -7.90
C ARG A 225 -8.53 32.54 -9.21
N GLU A 226 -8.01 31.55 -9.91
CA GLU A 226 -8.56 31.04 -11.16
C GLU A 226 -9.92 30.34 -10.96
N PHE A 227 -10.04 29.50 -9.92
CA PHE A 227 -11.29 28.79 -9.61
C PHE A 227 -12.41 29.72 -9.13
N ASN A 228 -12.11 30.73 -8.33
CA ASN A 228 -13.11 31.72 -7.88
C ASN A 228 -13.72 32.52 -9.05
N ILE A 229 -13.03 32.60 -10.19
CA ILE A 229 -13.54 33.22 -11.41
C ILE A 229 -14.48 32.26 -12.17
N SER A 230 -14.21 30.93 -12.12
CA SER A 230 -14.94 29.93 -12.91
C SER A 230 -16.12 29.28 -12.18
N LEU A 231 -16.08 29.16 -10.87
CA LEU A 231 -17.08 28.49 -10.03
C LEU A 231 -17.86 29.51 -9.22
N SER A 232 -18.89 30.09 -9.84
CA SER A 232 -19.86 30.90 -9.13
C SER A 232 -20.45 30.12 -7.93
N ARG A 233 -20.05 30.47 -6.72
CA ARG A 233 -20.73 30.30 -5.43
C ARG A 233 -20.81 28.93 -4.74
N ARG A 234 -20.41 27.81 -5.34
CA ARG A 234 -20.46 26.49 -4.68
C ARG A 234 -19.12 25.79 -4.78
N GLY A 235 -18.22 25.99 -3.81
CA GLY A 235 -17.01 25.18 -3.75
C GLY A 235 -15.70 25.91 -3.50
N SER A 236 -15.71 27.12 -2.93
CA SER A 236 -14.48 27.68 -2.39
C SER A 236 -14.11 26.92 -1.10
N PHE A 237 -12.97 26.27 -1.12
CA PHE A 237 -12.39 25.71 0.10
C PHE A 237 -11.15 26.49 0.52
N THR A 238 -10.86 26.47 1.80
CA THR A 238 -9.64 27.03 2.36
C THR A 238 -8.73 25.90 2.82
N VAL A 239 -7.42 26.19 2.86
CA VAL A 239 -6.44 25.21 3.31
C VAL A 239 -5.58 25.78 4.42
N ALA A 240 -5.28 24.96 5.41
CA ALA A 240 -4.20 25.18 6.36
C ALA A 240 -2.96 24.42 5.87
N ILE A 241 -1.77 25.05 5.95
CA ILE A 241 -0.52 24.46 5.50
C ILE A 241 0.54 24.66 6.57
N ALA A 242 1.14 23.56 7.01
CA ALA A 242 2.25 23.57 7.95
C ALA A 242 3.38 22.69 7.44
N SER A 243 4.56 22.80 8.01
CA SER A 243 5.71 21.97 7.66
C SER A 243 6.55 21.63 8.89
N ALA A 244 7.27 20.52 8.80
CA ALA A 244 8.26 20.09 9.77
C ALA A 244 9.44 19.44 9.05
N GLU A 245 10.62 19.54 9.64
CA GLU A 245 11.86 18.94 9.14
C GLU A 245 12.25 17.75 10.02
N TRP A 246 12.88 16.74 9.43
CA TRP A 246 13.44 15.62 10.17
C TRP A 246 14.36 16.07 11.30
N GLY A 247 15.22 17.04 11.04
CA GLY A 247 16.16 17.56 12.01
C GLY A 247 15.54 18.21 13.26
N GLU A 248 14.24 18.56 13.23
CA GLU A 248 13.52 19.07 14.40
C GLU A 248 13.08 17.95 15.37
N THR A 249 12.96 16.71 14.90
CA THR A 249 12.29 15.63 15.64
C THR A 249 13.06 14.32 15.70
N ALA A 250 13.97 14.07 14.77
CA ALA A 250 14.78 12.87 14.62
C ALA A 250 13.99 11.54 14.45
N SER A 251 12.68 11.59 14.13
CA SER A 251 11.91 10.40 13.79
C SER A 251 10.73 10.72 12.85
N TRP A 252 10.35 9.73 12.03
CA TRP A 252 9.26 9.84 11.08
C TRP A 252 7.93 10.25 11.73
N ASP A 253 7.51 9.51 12.75
CA ASP A 253 6.22 9.72 13.38
C ASP A 253 6.15 11.05 14.13
N MET A 254 7.26 11.47 14.74
CA MET A 254 7.35 12.79 15.39
C MET A 254 7.32 13.93 14.37
N MET A 255 7.95 13.77 13.21
CA MET A 255 7.93 14.77 12.14
C MET A 255 6.51 14.98 11.60
N LEU A 256 5.78 13.89 11.32
CA LEU A 256 4.37 13.96 10.90
C LEU A 256 3.50 14.60 12.00
N SER A 257 3.66 14.19 13.25
CA SER A 257 2.92 14.74 14.38
C SER A 257 3.18 16.22 14.59
N LEU A 258 4.43 16.66 14.47
CA LEU A 258 4.81 18.07 14.60
C LEU A 258 4.17 18.92 13.50
N ALA A 259 4.21 18.45 12.25
CA ALA A 259 3.57 19.15 11.15
C ALA A 259 2.04 19.24 11.35
N GLN A 260 1.42 18.17 11.87
CA GLN A 260 -0.01 18.16 12.18
C GLN A 260 -0.36 19.13 13.33
N GLN A 261 0.45 19.21 14.36
CA GLN A 261 0.23 20.16 15.46
C GLN A 261 0.35 21.62 15.04
N ARG A 262 1.10 21.92 14.00
CA ARG A 262 1.29 23.27 13.44
C ARG A 262 0.16 23.71 12.49
N LEU A 263 -0.73 22.80 12.11
CA LEU A 263 -1.93 23.08 11.29
C LEU A 263 -3.03 23.74 12.11
#